data_dcb6d9735b637c4f87770008cb4fa26b
#
_entry.id   dcb6d9735b637c4f87770008cb4fa26b
#
_cell.length_a   1.000
_cell.length_b   1.000
_cell.length_c   1.000
_cell.angle_alpha   90.00
_cell.angle_beta   90.00
_cell.angle_gamma   90.00
#
_symmetry.space_group_name_H-M   'P 1'
#
loop_
_entity.id
_entity.type
_entity.pdbx_description
1 polymer ?
#
loop_
_entity_poly.entity_id
_entity_poly.type
_entity_poly.pdbx_seq_one_letter_code
_entity_poly.pdbx_strand_id
1 'polypeptide(L)'
;MSATSAWTWLVVSSRAAPRSLAWVAVWAAVMGTSVFLMRLASGAQPPADEWVKMVADLITGKDKDFRTVGLESVRTGDKSEAATLHFAALLPALSPEAQTGLLSALADRKDSAARPAVLALLAKEKDEVVRAAALRSLGSLGESADVPLLMKSLSAGESQRDAARVSLGQLLGADVSQGIVAELPNCKADVQCVLLELLADRGDRTTLPAMLKAAVGRDATVRTAAMRALAKLAEVEQVAGMVQGVLAAEAGQERDNAERAIVLVCQRISDPSLQAAPIIEAMRPLDAAQSAIVLPTLGRIGGPDALVIVNAWIHDANADKQQVGMRALCNWPYATVVPQLIELFATCEQADTRAMVLGALIRVAPLADERSNVERLELLKQTLAMCQRDEDRNRVIERARAIRTIETLRFLLPFTADPVTAEKACSSIVELAHYRDLREPNKAEFDRALDNVLAISKAPESIERATRYKNGQTWERPKPKR
;
A
#
# COMPACT_ATOMS: atom_id res chain seq x y z
N MET A 1 10.85 29.24 -59.47
CA MET A 1 11.43 28.88 -58.15
C MET A 1 10.50 27.87 -57.50
N SER A 2 10.95 26.65 -57.39
CA SER A 2 10.11 25.50 -57.09
C SER A 2 9.79 25.41 -55.59
N ALA A 3 8.63 24.89 -55.25
CA ALA A 3 8.10 24.75 -53.87
C ALA A 3 8.99 23.97 -52.90
N THR A 4 10.04 23.34 -53.33
CA THR A 4 10.98 22.53 -52.53
C THR A 4 12.02 23.36 -51.76
N SER A 5 12.27 24.60 -52.06
CA SER A 5 13.25 25.45 -51.36
C SER A 5 12.69 26.16 -50.12
N ALA A 6 11.36 26.27 -50.00
CA ALA A 6 10.72 26.87 -48.83
C ALA A 6 10.67 25.92 -47.60
N TRP A 7 10.70 24.63 -47.84
CA TRP A 7 10.63 23.60 -46.76
C TRP A 7 11.90 23.47 -45.96
N THR A 8 13.05 23.66 -46.59
CA THR A 8 14.37 23.53 -45.94
C THR A 8 14.66 24.64 -44.92
N TRP A 9 14.02 25.81 -45.08
CA TRP A 9 14.19 26.95 -44.17
C TRP A 9 13.31 26.87 -42.92
N LEU A 10 12.14 26.28 -43.04
CA LEU A 10 11.21 26.12 -41.89
C LEU A 10 11.72 25.09 -40.85
N VAL A 11 12.48 24.09 -41.28
CA VAL A 11 13.02 23.05 -40.40
C VAL A 11 14.27 23.51 -39.63
N VAL A 12 15.05 24.47 -40.17
CA VAL A 12 16.31 24.92 -39.56
C VAL A 12 16.10 26.02 -38.51
N SER A 13 14.99 26.79 -38.58
CA SER A 13 14.72 27.86 -37.60
C SER A 13 13.92 27.38 -36.35
N SER A 14 13.54 26.11 -36.29
CA SER A 14 12.61 25.58 -35.23
C SER A 14 13.31 25.20 -33.91
N ARG A 15 14.57 25.55 -33.70
CA ARG A 15 15.30 25.21 -32.45
C ARG A 15 14.87 26.03 -31.20
N ALA A 16 13.96 26.98 -31.33
CA ALA A 16 13.54 27.87 -30.22
C ALA A 16 12.02 28.05 -30.08
N ALA A 17 11.17 27.40 -30.87
CA ALA A 17 9.72 27.51 -30.74
C ALA A 17 9.14 26.34 -29.90
N PRO A 18 8.20 26.59 -28.97
CA PRO A 18 7.55 25.50 -28.24
C PRO A 18 6.83 24.57 -29.26
N ARG A 19 6.92 23.26 -29.01
CA ARG A 19 6.38 22.19 -29.89
C ARG A 19 4.94 22.42 -30.36
N SER A 20 4.12 23.14 -29.59
CA SER A 20 2.75 23.53 -29.91
C SER A 20 2.60 24.43 -31.13
N LEU A 21 3.53 25.36 -31.38
CA LEU A 21 3.47 26.29 -32.52
C LEU A 21 3.83 25.61 -33.85
N ALA A 22 4.69 24.60 -33.84
CA ALA A 22 5.04 23.86 -35.07
C ALA A 22 3.84 23.09 -35.66
N TRP A 23 2.98 22.53 -34.83
CA TRP A 23 1.78 21.80 -35.25
C TRP A 23 0.67 22.72 -35.79
N VAL A 24 0.52 23.92 -35.18
CA VAL A 24 -0.41 24.95 -35.65
C VAL A 24 -0.02 25.44 -37.05
N ALA A 25 1.29 25.58 -37.34
CA ALA A 25 1.79 25.95 -38.62
C ALA A 25 1.51 24.90 -39.73
N VAL A 26 1.60 23.62 -39.40
CA VAL A 26 1.24 22.52 -40.31
C VAL A 26 -0.24 22.53 -40.65
N TRP A 27 -1.09 22.79 -39.66
CA TRP A 27 -2.54 22.83 -39.86
C TRP A 27 -2.99 24.02 -40.69
N ALA A 28 -2.42 25.21 -40.50
CA ALA A 28 -2.67 26.41 -41.30
C ALA A 28 -2.25 26.23 -42.77
N ALA A 29 -1.19 25.46 -43.04
CA ALA A 29 -0.75 25.13 -44.38
C ALA A 29 -1.72 24.20 -45.13
N VAL A 30 -2.40 23.32 -44.41
CA VAL A 30 -3.39 22.35 -45.00
C VAL A 30 -4.72 23.03 -45.30
N MET A 31 -5.13 24.07 -44.55
CA MET A 31 -6.44 24.73 -44.72
C MET A 31 -6.43 25.97 -45.61
N GLY A 32 -5.28 26.34 -46.19
CA GLY A 32 -5.23 27.29 -47.34
C GLY A 32 -5.49 28.77 -47.03
N THR A 33 -5.39 29.19 -45.76
CA THR A 33 -5.61 30.61 -45.41
C THR A 33 -4.29 31.39 -45.35
N SER A 34 -4.04 32.12 -46.45
CA SER A 34 -2.82 32.98 -46.62
C SER A 34 -2.63 34.02 -45.50
N VAL A 35 -3.68 34.49 -44.85
CA VAL A 35 -3.65 35.48 -43.77
C VAL A 35 -3.05 34.88 -42.47
N PHE A 36 -3.30 33.60 -42.20
CA PHE A 36 -2.82 32.92 -41.02
C PHE A 36 -1.31 32.65 -41.10
N LEU A 37 -0.80 32.25 -42.27
CA LEU A 37 0.61 32.05 -42.51
C LEU A 37 1.43 33.33 -42.40
N MET A 38 0.89 34.50 -42.80
CA MET A 38 1.51 35.79 -42.64
C MET A 38 1.66 36.22 -41.17
N ARG A 39 0.65 35.92 -40.31
CA ARG A 39 0.71 36.22 -38.84
C ARG A 39 1.69 35.31 -38.11
N LEU A 40 1.75 34.01 -38.43
CA LEU A 40 2.76 33.11 -37.85
C LEU A 40 4.20 33.50 -38.22
N ALA A 41 4.42 34.00 -39.43
CA ALA A 41 5.72 34.49 -39.89
C ALA A 41 6.16 35.77 -39.14
N SER A 42 5.25 36.55 -38.60
CA SER A 42 5.50 37.75 -37.78
C SER A 42 5.62 37.48 -36.27
N GLY A 43 5.51 36.21 -35.81
CA GLY A 43 5.59 35.85 -34.39
C GLY A 43 4.40 36.31 -33.54
N ALA A 44 3.33 36.83 -34.16
CA ALA A 44 2.13 37.23 -33.43
C ALA A 44 1.22 36.04 -33.13
N GLN A 45 0.87 35.81 -31.86
CA GLN A 45 -0.16 34.85 -31.49
C GLN A 45 -1.53 35.31 -32.04
N PRO A 46 -2.39 34.39 -32.52
CA PRO A 46 -3.76 34.74 -32.87
C PRO A 46 -4.48 35.33 -31.63
N PRO A 47 -5.47 36.23 -31.83
CA PRO A 47 -6.34 36.66 -30.76
C PRO A 47 -6.90 35.45 -29.99
N ALA A 48 -7.04 35.57 -28.67
CA ALA A 48 -7.47 34.45 -27.82
C ALA A 48 -8.75 33.78 -28.33
N ASP A 49 -9.70 34.57 -28.79
CA ASP A 49 -10.99 34.05 -29.32
C ASP A 49 -10.83 33.25 -30.61
N GLU A 50 -9.92 33.65 -31.52
CA GLU A 50 -9.65 32.91 -32.77
C GLU A 50 -8.96 31.56 -32.45
N TRP A 51 -8.03 31.57 -31.48
CA TRP A 51 -7.36 30.36 -31.04
C TRP A 51 -8.32 29.35 -30.41
N VAL A 52 -9.19 29.81 -29.49
CA VAL A 52 -10.21 28.99 -28.85
C VAL A 52 -11.14 28.34 -29.89
N LYS A 53 -11.60 29.11 -30.86
CA LYS A 53 -12.44 28.62 -31.95
C LYS A 53 -11.76 27.55 -32.79
N MET A 54 -10.50 27.77 -33.16
CA MET A 54 -9.70 26.80 -33.91
C MET A 54 -9.54 25.49 -33.13
N VAL A 55 -9.24 25.55 -31.85
CA VAL A 55 -9.14 24.36 -30.99
C VAL A 55 -10.47 23.64 -30.89
N ALA A 56 -11.60 24.37 -30.81
CA ALA A 56 -12.94 23.80 -30.80
C ALA A 56 -13.24 23.04 -32.10
N ASP A 57 -12.84 23.60 -33.24
CA ASP A 57 -12.99 22.94 -34.56
C ASP A 57 -12.19 21.65 -34.69
N LEU A 58 -10.97 21.60 -34.08
CA LEU A 58 -10.18 20.39 -34.01
C LEU A 58 -10.87 19.29 -33.18
N ILE A 59 -11.46 19.67 -32.03
CA ILE A 59 -12.14 18.73 -31.13
C ILE A 59 -13.41 18.17 -31.72
N THR A 60 -14.21 19.01 -32.42
CA THR A 60 -15.49 18.64 -33.04
C THR A 60 -15.29 17.88 -34.35
N GLY A 61 -14.12 17.96 -34.95
CA GLY A 61 -13.75 17.30 -36.19
C GLY A 61 -13.81 15.76 -36.08
N LYS A 62 -14.02 15.10 -37.26
CA LYS A 62 -14.09 13.63 -37.32
C LYS A 62 -12.73 12.94 -37.22
N ASP A 63 -11.65 13.65 -37.53
CA ASP A 63 -10.31 13.11 -37.56
C ASP A 63 -9.77 12.94 -36.13
N LYS A 64 -9.31 11.73 -35.82
CA LYS A 64 -8.85 11.35 -34.49
C LYS A 64 -7.53 12.02 -34.11
N ASP A 65 -6.62 12.17 -35.08
CA ASP A 65 -5.30 12.76 -34.84
C ASP A 65 -5.43 14.27 -34.58
N PHE A 66 -6.27 14.96 -35.36
CA PHE A 66 -6.58 16.37 -35.14
C PHE A 66 -7.30 16.58 -33.81
N ARG A 67 -8.23 15.69 -33.45
CA ARG A 67 -8.88 15.74 -32.14
C ARG A 67 -7.87 15.60 -31.00
N THR A 68 -6.88 14.71 -31.11
CA THR A 68 -5.81 14.56 -30.12
C THR A 68 -5.00 15.85 -29.96
N VAL A 69 -4.67 16.52 -31.06
CA VAL A 69 -4.00 17.84 -31.05
C VAL A 69 -4.89 18.91 -30.37
N GLY A 70 -6.18 18.93 -30.68
CA GLY A 70 -7.14 19.83 -30.04
C GLY A 70 -7.21 19.62 -28.54
N LEU A 71 -7.32 18.38 -28.08
CA LEU A 71 -7.38 18.03 -26.65
C LEU A 71 -6.07 18.39 -25.91
N GLU A 72 -4.92 18.20 -26.54
CA GLU A 72 -3.63 18.64 -25.98
C GLU A 72 -3.55 20.18 -25.90
N SER A 73 -4.11 20.86 -26.88
CA SER A 73 -4.21 22.33 -26.89
C SER A 73 -5.13 22.83 -25.77
N VAL A 74 -6.20 22.11 -25.42
CA VAL A 74 -7.03 22.40 -24.23
C VAL A 74 -6.20 22.29 -22.94
N ARG A 75 -5.35 21.27 -22.83
CA ARG A 75 -4.52 21.04 -21.64
C ARG A 75 -3.46 22.14 -21.43
N THR A 76 -2.80 22.55 -22.50
CA THR A 76 -1.56 23.33 -22.44
C THR A 76 -1.73 24.78 -22.85
N GLY A 77 -2.78 25.12 -23.57
CA GLY A 77 -2.99 26.44 -24.17
C GLY A 77 -3.54 27.49 -23.22
N ASP A 78 -4.37 28.41 -23.74
CA ASP A 78 -4.97 29.52 -22.98
C ASP A 78 -5.68 29.00 -21.72
N LYS A 79 -5.26 29.48 -20.55
CA LYS A 79 -5.77 29.10 -19.22
C LYS A 79 -6.87 30.02 -18.71
N SER A 80 -7.40 30.94 -19.54
CA SER A 80 -8.48 31.83 -19.13
C SER A 80 -9.76 31.04 -18.82
N GLU A 81 -10.53 31.53 -17.88
CA GLU A 81 -11.86 31.03 -17.54
C GLU A 81 -12.79 31.03 -18.77
N ALA A 82 -12.73 32.09 -19.60
CA ALA A 82 -13.51 32.20 -20.83
C ALA A 82 -13.22 31.04 -21.81
N ALA A 83 -11.94 30.68 -21.98
CA ALA A 83 -11.56 29.53 -22.80
C ALA A 83 -12.08 28.21 -22.21
N THR A 84 -12.00 28.04 -20.88
CA THR A 84 -12.52 26.86 -20.19
C THR A 84 -14.03 26.70 -20.38
N LEU A 85 -14.80 27.78 -20.18
CA LEU A 85 -16.24 27.79 -20.40
C LEU A 85 -16.61 27.45 -21.85
N HIS A 86 -15.87 28.01 -22.83
CA HIS A 86 -16.09 27.72 -24.24
C HIS A 86 -15.87 26.23 -24.55
N PHE A 87 -14.76 25.63 -24.09
CA PHE A 87 -14.51 24.21 -24.30
C PHE A 87 -15.52 23.31 -23.56
N ALA A 88 -15.88 23.65 -22.35
CA ALA A 88 -16.87 22.90 -21.58
C ALA A 88 -18.26 22.91 -22.24
N ALA A 89 -18.64 23.99 -22.94
CA ALA A 89 -19.89 24.10 -23.68
C ALA A 89 -19.96 23.14 -24.88
N LEU A 90 -18.86 22.59 -25.38
CA LEU A 90 -18.85 21.62 -26.48
C LEU A 90 -19.32 20.22 -26.04
N LEU A 91 -19.22 19.88 -24.75
CA LEU A 91 -19.49 18.55 -24.22
C LEU A 91 -20.80 17.90 -24.76
N PRO A 92 -21.96 18.57 -24.73
CA PRO A 92 -23.23 17.94 -25.14
C PRO A 92 -23.31 17.57 -26.63
N ALA A 93 -22.49 18.20 -27.48
CA ALA A 93 -22.53 18.02 -28.93
C ALA A 93 -21.53 16.97 -29.46
N LEU A 94 -20.63 16.48 -28.59
CA LEU A 94 -19.55 15.57 -28.95
C LEU A 94 -20.00 14.10 -28.93
N SER A 95 -19.28 13.26 -29.68
CA SER A 95 -19.39 11.80 -29.57
C SER A 95 -18.86 11.32 -28.20
N PRO A 96 -19.30 10.15 -27.70
CA PRO A 96 -18.82 9.62 -26.39
C PRO A 96 -17.31 9.56 -26.26
N GLU A 97 -16.58 9.16 -27.30
CA GLU A 97 -15.12 9.14 -27.32
C GLU A 97 -14.52 10.55 -27.15
N ALA A 98 -15.07 11.53 -27.87
CA ALA A 98 -14.61 12.92 -27.78
C ALA A 98 -14.99 13.57 -26.45
N GLN A 99 -16.17 13.26 -25.89
CA GLN A 99 -16.59 13.68 -24.55
C GLN A 99 -15.59 13.20 -23.49
N THR A 100 -15.23 11.90 -23.53
CA THR A 100 -14.27 11.32 -22.59
C THR A 100 -12.91 12.01 -22.68
N GLY A 101 -12.44 12.28 -23.89
CA GLY A 101 -11.19 13.02 -24.12
C GLY A 101 -11.22 14.44 -23.59
N LEU A 102 -12.32 15.17 -23.85
CA LEU A 102 -12.47 16.56 -23.39
C LEU A 102 -12.64 16.66 -21.88
N LEU A 103 -13.38 15.73 -21.25
CA LEU A 103 -13.49 15.64 -19.79
C LEU A 103 -12.13 15.47 -19.12
N SER A 104 -11.29 14.59 -19.69
CA SER A 104 -9.90 14.43 -19.20
C SER A 104 -9.08 15.71 -19.39
N ALA A 105 -9.17 16.37 -20.55
CA ALA A 105 -8.43 17.59 -20.82
C ALA A 105 -8.87 18.77 -19.90
N LEU A 106 -10.17 18.89 -19.59
CA LEU A 106 -10.70 19.87 -18.65
C LEU A 106 -10.24 19.57 -17.22
N ALA A 107 -10.22 18.29 -16.81
CA ALA A 107 -9.69 17.87 -15.52
C ALA A 107 -8.21 18.26 -15.35
N ASP A 108 -7.39 18.06 -16.41
CA ASP A 108 -5.97 18.44 -16.40
C ASP A 108 -5.74 19.96 -16.34
N ARG A 109 -6.71 20.77 -16.83
CA ARG A 109 -6.69 22.24 -16.65
C ARG A 109 -6.86 22.67 -15.19
N LYS A 110 -7.59 21.89 -14.39
CA LYS A 110 -7.92 22.18 -12.99
C LYS A 110 -8.66 23.53 -12.80
N ASP A 111 -9.44 23.93 -13.79
CA ASP A 111 -10.24 25.14 -13.73
C ASP A 111 -11.71 24.79 -13.45
N SER A 112 -12.18 25.13 -12.26
CA SER A 112 -13.52 24.81 -11.75
C SER A 112 -14.66 25.45 -12.58
N ALA A 113 -14.38 26.40 -13.46
CA ALA A 113 -15.37 26.96 -14.40
C ALA A 113 -16.00 25.88 -15.30
N ALA A 114 -15.32 24.75 -15.54
CA ALA A 114 -15.89 23.62 -16.29
C ALA A 114 -16.89 22.79 -15.48
N ARG A 115 -16.91 22.87 -14.15
CA ARG A 115 -17.75 22.05 -13.25
C ARG A 115 -19.25 22.07 -13.59
N PRO A 116 -19.91 23.23 -13.82
CA PRO A 116 -21.34 23.26 -14.14
C PRO A 116 -21.70 22.45 -15.38
N ALA A 117 -20.86 22.50 -16.43
CA ALA A 117 -21.06 21.73 -17.67
C ALA A 117 -20.90 20.22 -17.43
N VAL A 118 -19.93 19.80 -16.61
CA VAL A 118 -19.73 18.40 -16.22
C VAL A 118 -20.93 17.87 -15.44
N LEU A 119 -21.46 18.64 -14.49
CA LEU A 119 -22.66 18.26 -13.73
C LEU A 119 -23.90 18.16 -14.62
N ALA A 120 -24.06 19.12 -15.57
CA ALA A 120 -25.16 19.11 -16.54
C ALA A 120 -25.09 17.89 -17.48
N LEU A 121 -23.87 17.47 -17.86
CA LEU A 121 -23.66 16.23 -18.63
C LEU A 121 -24.05 15.01 -17.82
N LEU A 122 -23.56 14.87 -16.58
CA LEU A 122 -23.87 13.76 -15.69
C LEU A 122 -25.36 13.57 -15.44
N ALA A 123 -26.12 14.65 -15.39
CA ALA A 123 -27.57 14.61 -15.17
C ALA A 123 -28.35 13.97 -16.31
N LYS A 124 -27.83 14.01 -17.55
CA LYS A 124 -28.52 13.56 -18.79
C LYS A 124 -27.88 12.33 -19.43
N GLU A 125 -26.59 12.12 -19.19
CA GLU A 125 -25.81 11.10 -19.85
C GLU A 125 -26.19 9.68 -19.36
N LYS A 126 -26.25 8.75 -20.30
CA LYS A 126 -26.57 7.33 -20.07
C LYS A 126 -25.39 6.40 -20.36
N ASP A 127 -24.44 6.84 -21.17
CA ASP A 127 -23.24 6.06 -21.47
C ASP A 127 -22.38 5.92 -20.23
N GLU A 128 -22.09 4.70 -19.81
CA GLU A 128 -21.36 4.41 -18.58
C GLU A 128 -19.91 4.89 -18.63
N VAL A 129 -19.28 4.87 -19.80
CA VAL A 129 -17.88 5.29 -19.97
C VAL A 129 -17.79 6.80 -19.84
N VAL A 130 -18.71 7.54 -20.45
CA VAL A 130 -18.78 8.99 -20.35
C VAL A 130 -19.12 9.41 -18.91
N ARG A 131 -20.07 8.74 -18.27
CA ARG A 131 -20.42 8.98 -16.86
C ARG A 131 -19.21 8.79 -15.94
N ALA A 132 -18.47 7.68 -16.12
CA ALA A 132 -17.27 7.42 -15.34
C ALA A 132 -16.18 8.48 -15.59
N ALA A 133 -16.00 8.93 -16.83
CA ALA A 133 -15.07 10.00 -17.17
C ALA A 133 -15.47 11.35 -16.53
N ALA A 134 -16.76 11.69 -16.57
CA ALA A 134 -17.29 12.90 -15.94
C ALA A 134 -17.18 12.86 -14.42
N LEU A 135 -17.49 11.72 -13.78
CA LEU A 135 -17.25 11.53 -12.35
C LEU A 135 -15.76 11.70 -12.02
N ARG A 136 -14.87 11.12 -12.83
CA ARG A 136 -13.41 11.22 -12.61
C ARG A 136 -12.90 12.65 -12.73
N SER A 137 -13.45 13.45 -13.68
CA SER A 137 -13.07 14.86 -13.84
C SER A 137 -13.44 15.73 -12.64
N LEU A 138 -14.51 15.38 -11.90
CA LEU A 138 -14.88 16.07 -10.67
C LEU A 138 -13.81 15.99 -9.56
N GLY A 139 -12.88 15.01 -9.62
CA GLY A 139 -11.79 14.94 -8.67
C GLY A 139 -10.89 16.18 -8.65
N SER A 140 -10.75 16.86 -9.78
CA SER A 140 -9.95 18.09 -9.91
C SER A 140 -10.77 19.35 -10.18
N LEU A 141 -12.01 19.23 -10.64
CA LEU A 141 -12.90 20.35 -10.95
C LEU A 141 -13.98 20.59 -9.89
N GLY A 142 -14.25 19.57 -9.07
CA GLY A 142 -15.35 19.57 -8.12
C GLY A 142 -15.00 20.26 -6.80
N GLU A 143 -16.00 20.35 -5.94
CA GLU A 143 -15.93 20.91 -4.61
C GLU A 143 -16.67 20.02 -3.59
N SER A 144 -16.67 20.40 -2.31
CA SER A 144 -17.33 19.63 -1.23
C SER A 144 -18.82 19.39 -1.47
N ALA A 145 -19.51 20.26 -2.19
CA ALA A 145 -20.91 20.10 -2.58
C ALA A 145 -21.16 18.91 -3.52
N ASP A 146 -20.11 18.35 -4.17
CA ASP A 146 -20.22 17.19 -5.05
C ASP A 146 -20.10 15.85 -4.30
N VAL A 147 -19.72 15.88 -3.02
CA VAL A 147 -19.56 14.66 -2.21
C VAL A 147 -20.81 13.78 -2.24
N PRO A 148 -22.06 14.26 -2.06
CA PRO A 148 -23.24 13.40 -2.11
C PRO A 148 -23.45 12.71 -3.46
N LEU A 149 -23.15 13.39 -4.58
CA LEU A 149 -23.22 12.83 -5.94
C LEU A 149 -22.21 11.69 -6.13
N LEU A 150 -20.96 11.94 -5.71
CA LEU A 150 -19.90 10.94 -5.79
C LEU A 150 -20.17 9.75 -4.85
N MET A 151 -20.68 10.00 -3.65
CA MET A 151 -21.10 8.95 -2.70
C MET A 151 -22.18 8.04 -3.29
N LYS A 152 -23.21 8.62 -3.93
CA LYS A 152 -24.24 7.86 -4.62
C LYS A 152 -23.65 6.97 -5.74
N SER A 153 -22.63 7.46 -6.42
CA SER A 153 -21.95 6.73 -7.51
C SER A 153 -21.11 5.56 -7.03
N LEU A 154 -20.71 5.50 -5.76
CA LEU A 154 -20.04 4.34 -5.16
C LEU A 154 -20.91 3.07 -5.14
N SER A 155 -22.23 3.22 -5.18
CA SER A 155 -23.19 2.10 -5.22
C SER A 155 -23.59 1.71 -6.66
N ALA A 156 -23.00 2.35 -7.67
CA ALA A 156 -23.26 2.09 -9.10
C ALA A 156 -22.38 0.94 -9.65
N GLY A 157 -22.35 0.75 -10.97
CA GLY A 157 -21.47 -0.20 -11.63
C GLY A 157 -19.99 0.06 -11.38
N GLU A 158 -19.14 -0.97 -11.57
CA GLU A 158 -17.71 -0.97 -11.22
C GLU A 158 -16.97 0.28 -11.73
N SER A 159 -17.16 0.62 -13.01
CA SER A 159 -16.48 1.77 -13.64
C SER A 159 -16.83 3.11 -12.97
N GLN A 160 -18.10 3.32 -12.59
CA GLN A 160 -18.54 4.53 -11.91
C GLN A 160 -18.09 4.55 -10.45
N ARG A 161 -18.10 3.40 -9.78
CA ARG A 161 -17.59 3.23 -8.41
C ARG A 161 -16.11 3.63 -8.32
N ASP A 162 -15.28 3.09 -9.23
CA ASP A 162 -13.85 3.41 -9.27
C ASP A 162 -13.60 4.89 -9.57
N ALA A 163 -14.35 5.45 -10.53
CA ALA A 163 -14.25 6.87 -10.84
C ALA A 163 -14.62 7.75 -9.65
N ALA A 164 -15.72 7.45 -8.95
CA ALA A 164 -16.15 8.17 -7.74
C ALA A 164 -15.14 8.06 -6.60
N ARG A 165 -14.58 6.86 -6.37
CA ARG A 165 -13.54 6.64 -5.35
C ARG A 165 -12.30 7.49 -5.62
N VAL A 166 -11.82 7.50 -6.86
CA VAL A 166 -10.67 8.31 -7.27
C VAL A 166 -10.97 9.81 -7.06
N SER A 167 -12.16 10.25 -7.46
CA SER A 167 -12.54 11.66 -7.32
C SER A 167 -12.68 12.11 -5.87
N LEU A 168 -13.33 11.33 -5.01
CA LEU A 168 -13.40 11.60 -3.58
C LEU A 168 -12.00 11.67 -2.95
N GLY A 169 -11.03 10.90 -3.45
CA GLY A 169 -9.63 10.96 -3.00
C GLY A 169 -8.91 12.24 -3.44
N GLN A 170 -9.26 12.78 -4.59
CA GLN A 170 -8.60 13.95 -5.20
C GLN A 170 -9.27 15.29 -4.86
N LEU A 171 -10.58 15.28 -4.53
CA LEU A 171 -11.32 16.50 -4.18
C LEU A 171 -10.58 17.30 -3.12
N LEU A 172 -10.37 18.60 -3.43
CA LEU A 172 -9.72 19.54 -2.51
C LEU A 172 -10.77 20.18 -1.58
N GLY A 173 -10.35 20.55 -0.39
CA GLY A 173 -11.16 21.23 0.61
C GLY A 173 -11.22 20.49 1.94
N ALA A 174 -11.21 21.27 3.03
CA ALA A 174 -11.25 20.73 4.39
C ALA A 174 -12.59 20.02 4.69
N ASP A 175 -13.68 20.48 4.07
CA ASP A 175 -15.03 19.98 4.34
C ASP A 175 -15.34 18.66 3.65
N VAL A 176 -14.53 18.23 2.67
CA VAL A 176 -14.74 16.98 1.91
C VAL A 176 -14.71 15.78 2.85
N SER A 177 -13.71 15.69 3.70
CA SER A 177 -13.57 14.57 4.65
C SER A 177 -14.74 14.54 5.65
N GLN A 178 -15.19 15.70 6.11
CA GLN A 178 -16.35 15.79 7.00
C GLN A 178 -17.67 15.43 6.27
N GLY A 179 -17.81 15.81 5.00
CA GLY A 179 -18.93 15.40 4.16
C GLY A 179 -18.98 13.87 3.98
N ILE A 180 -17.83 13.22 3.78
CA ILE A 180 -17.72 11.74 3.71
C ILE A 180 -18.11 11.12 5.07
N VAL A 181 -17.60 11.66 6.18
CA VAL A 181 -17.92 11.18 7.54
C VAL A 181 -19.42 11.28 7.84
N ALA A 182 -20.08 12.36 7.42
CA ALA A 182 -21.52 12.56 7.64
C ALA A 182 -22.37 11.49 6.94
N GLU A 183 -21.95 11.05 5.76
CA GLU A 183 -22.64 10.01 4.97
C GLU A 183 -22.27 8.57 5.36
N LEU A 184 -21.17 8.37 6.05
CA LEU A 184 -20.65 7.03 6.38
C LEU A 184 -21.69 6.12 7.04
N PRO A 185 -22.51 6.57 8.05
CA PRO A 185 -23.50 5.70 8.68
C PRO A 185 -24.67 5.29 7.78
N ASN A 186 -24.92 6.04 6.70
CA ASN A 186 -26.03 5.81 5.78
C ASN A 186 -25.67 4.84 4.66
N CYS A 187 -24.40 4.46 4.54
CA CYS A 187 -23.89 3.59 3.49
C CYS A 187 -24.00 2.10 3.86
N LYS A 188 -24.03 1.24 2.84
CA LYS A 188 -23.88 -0.21 3.01
C LYS A 188 -22.45 -0.53 3.48
N ALA A 189 -22.26 -1.69 4.12
CA ALA A 189 -20.99 -2.10 4.70
C ALA A 189 -19.83 -2.09 3.71
N ASP A 190 -20.04 -2.55 2.48
CA ASP A 190 -19.03 -2.55 1.41
C ASP A 190 -18.55 -1.13 1.05
N VAL A 191 -19.49 -0.19 0.98
CA VAL A 191 -19.18 1.24 0.72
C VAL A 191 -18.49 1.86 1.95
N GLN A 192 -18.95 1.56 3.17
CA GLN A 192 -18.30 2.03 4.40
C GLN A 192 -16.82 1.61 4.45
N CYS A 193 -16.50 0.37 4.07
CA CYS A 193 -15.10 -0.10 4.01
C CYS A 193 -14.26 0.73 3.05
N VAL A 194 -14.77 1.01 1.85
CA VAL A 194 -14.09 1.86 0.85
C VAL A 194 -13.87 3.28 1.38
N LEU A 195 -14.86 3.85 2.06
CA LEU A 195 -14.78 5.20 2.59
C LEU A 195 -13.81 5.32 3.76
N LEU A 196 -13.74 4.33 4.64
CA LEU A 196 -12.77 4.30 5.74
C LEU A 196 -11.33 4.25 5.20
N GLU A 197 -11.08 3.45 4.17
CA GLU A 197 -9.79 3.42 3.49
C GLU A 197 -9.45 4.77 2.85
N LEU A 198 -10.41 5.35 2.14
CA LEU A 198 -10.28 6.65 1.50
C LEU A 198 -9.97 7.77 2.49
N LEU A 199 -10.68 7.82 3.62
CA LEU A 199 -10.43 8.81 4.69
C LEU A 199 -9.02 8.66 5.26
N ALA A 200 -8.53 7.43 5.42
CA ALA A 200 -7.16 7.19 5.87
C ALA A 200 -6.12 7.64 4.83
N ASP A 201 -6.40 7.43 3.53
CA ASP A 201 -5.53 7.85 2.43
C ASP A 201 -5.51 9.38 2.27
N ARG A 202 -6.61 10.06 2.57
CA ARG A 202 -6.66 11.54 2.63
C ARG A 202 -5.83 12.13 3.77
N GLY A 203 -5.55 11.38 4.82
CA GLY A 203 -4.69 11.80 5.92
C GLY A 203 -5.33 12.83 6.87
N ASP A 204 -6.64 13.04 6.80
CA ASP A 204 -7.33 14.03 7.64
C ASP A 204 -7.65 13.46 9.02
N ARG A 205 -6.86 13.85 10.02
CA ARG A 205 -6.99 13.39 11.41
C ARG A 205 -8.28 13.81 12.10
N THR A 206 -8.99 14.79 11.59
CA THR A 206 -10.30 15.19 12.14
C THR A 206 -11.36 14.09 11.99
N THR A 207 -11.09 13.09 11.15
CA THR A 207 -11.97 11.93 10.90
C THR A 207 -11.76 10.78 11.89
N LEU A 208 -10.71 10.80 12.72
CA LEU A 208 -10.39 9.74 13.68
C LEU A 208 -11.55 9.35 14.62
N PRO A 209 -12.36 10.29 15.16
CA PRO A 209 -13.50 9.92 15.99
C PRO A 209 -14.53 9.05 15.24
N ALA A 210 -14.76 9.32 13.96
CA ALA A 210 -15.68 8.53 13.14
C ALA A 210 -15.11 7.11 12.87
N MET A 211 -13.80 6.99 12.63
CA MET A 211 -13.13 5.71 12.47
C MET A 211 -13.17 4.87 13.76
N LEU A 212 -12.92 5.50 14.93
CA LEU A 212 -13.06 4.83 16.24
C LEU A 212 -14.49 4.34 16.49
N LYS A 213 -15.50 5.13 16.14
CA LYS A 213 -16.90 4.72 16.20
C LYS A 213 -17.19 3.53 15.27
N ALA A 214 -16.65 3.51 14.08
CA ALA A 214 -16.79 2.40 13.14
C ALA A 214 -16.09 1.13 13.63
N ALA A 215 -14.96 1.25 14.35
CA ALA A 215 -14.20 0.14 14.91
C ALA A 215 -14.95 -0.67 15.99
N VAL A 216 -16.02 -0.11 16.57
CA VAL A 216 -16.91 -0.77 17.54
C VAL A 216 -18.32 -1.02 16.98
N GLY A 217 -18.49 -0.85 15.66
CA GLY A 217 -19.76 -1.06 14.96
C GLY A 217 -20.22 -2.53 14.95
N ARG A 218 -21.41 -2.77 14.41
CA ARG A 218 -22.01 -4.13 14.38
C ARG A 218 -21.39 -5.05 13.34
N ASP A 219 -20.99 -4.51 12.20
CA ASP A 219 -20.50 -5.27 11.05
C ASP A 219 -18.99 -5.53 11.18
N ALA A 220 -18.58 -6.80 11.14
CA ALA A 220 -17.19 -7.23 11.31
C ALA A 220 -16.26 -6.73 10.19
N THR A 221 -16.78 -6.61 8.97
CA THR A 221 -15.98 -6.12 7.83
C THR A 221 -15.70 -4.63 7.98
N VAL A 222 -16.68 -3.87 8.47
CA VAL A 222 -16.53 -2.43 8.77
C VAL A 222 -15.58 -2.21 9.94
N ARG A 223 -15.70 -2.99 11.03
CA ARG A 223 -14.76 -2.93 12.17
C ARG A 223 -13.32 -3.18 11.70
N THR A 224 -13.12 -4.23 10.87
CA THR A 224 -11.80 -4.57 10.31
C THR A 224 -11.25 -3.44 9.44
N ALA A 225 -12.07 -2.85 8.58
CA ALA A 225 -11.69 -1.72 7.73
C ALA A 225 -11.33 -0.47 8.58
N ALA A 226 -12.11 -0.19 9.62
CA ALA A 226 -11.88 0.91 10.54
C ALA A 226 -10.54 0.75 11.29
N MET A 227 -10.27 -0.44 11.83
CA MET A 227 -8.99 -0.72 12.50
C MET A 227 -7.79 -0.61 11.55
N ARG A 228 -7.95 -1.01 10.29
CA ARG A 228 -6.92 -0.84 9.25
C ARG A 228 -6.70 0.64 8.92
N ALA A 229 -7.77 1.43 8.82
CA ALA A 229 -7.70 2.88 8.60
C ALA A 229 -7.01 3.58 9.79
N LEU A 230 -7.37 3.23 11.01
CA LEU A 230 -6.72 3.70 12.23
C LEU A 230 -5.23 3.34 12.27
N ALA A 231 -4.85 2.12 11.86
CA ALA A 231 -3.45 1.73 11.78
C ALA A 231 -2.62 2.65 10.86
N LYS A 232 -3.22 3.27 9.83
CA LYS A 232 -2.54 4.23 8.96
C LYS A 232 -2.45 5.62 9.58
N LEU A 233 -3.53 6.11 10.20
CA LEU A 233 -3.71 7.53 10.51
C LEU A 233 -3.61 7.87 12.01
N ALA A 234 -3.98 6.93 12.90
CA ALA A 234 -4.03 7.19 14.35
C ALA A 234 -2.64 7.40 14.95
N GLU A 235 -2.58 8.19 15.99
CA GLU A 235 -1.43 8.39 16.88
C GLU A 235 -1.67 7.66 18.21
N VAL A 236 -0.76 7.79 19.15
CA VAL A 236 -0.78 7.08 20.43
C VAL A 236 -1.99 7.44 21.31
N GLU A 237 -2.50 8.64 21.17
CA GLU A 237 -3.68 9.15 21.91
C GLU A 237 -4.96 8.38 21.56
N GLN A 238 -5.02 7.75 20.38
CA GLN A 238 -6.16 6.96 19.95
C GLN A 238 -6.12 5.51 20.42
N VAL A 239 -5.01 5.05 21.02
CA VAL A 239 -4.83 3.65 21.44
C VAL A 239 -5.94 3.18 22.39
N ALA A 240 -6.37 4.02 23.34
CA ALA A 240 -7.47 3.68 24.25
C ALA A 240 -8.78 3.40 23.50
N GLY A 241 -9.12 4.19 22.48
CA GLY A 241 -10.28 3.95 21.61
C GLY A 241 -10.10 2.71 20.72
N MET A 242 -8.89 2.44 20.24
CA MET A 242 -8.57 1.26 19.45
C MET A 242 -8.65 -0.03 20.28
N VAL A 243 -8.36 0.02 21.58
CA VAL A 243 -8.57 -1.10 22.51
C VAL A 243 -10.04 -1.50 22.56
N GLN A 244 -10.99 -0.55 22.53
CA GLN A 244 -12.41 -0.86 22.41
C GLN A 244 -12.71 -1.62 21.10
N GLY A 245 -12.01 -1.31 20.01
CA GLY A 245 -12.09 -2.06 18.75
C GLY A 245 -11.62 -3.51 18.88
N VAL A 246 -10.55 -3.76 19.66
CA VAL A 246 -10.08 -5.14 19.95
C VAL A 246 -11.12 -5.90 20.81
N LEU A 247 -11.72 -5.23 21.78
CA LEU A 247 -12.76 -5.82 22.64
C LEU A 247 -14.04 -6.15 21.84
N ALA A 248 -14.39 -5.33 20.85
CA ALA A 248 -15.54 -5.55 19.97
C ALA A 248 -15.30 -6.61 18.88
N ALA A 249 -14.04 -6.88 18.55
CA ALA A 249 -13.66 -7.82 17.49
C ALA A 249 -13.97 -9.27 17.87
N GLU A 250 -14.47 -10.05 16.92
CA GLU A 250 -14.68 -11.49 17.08
C GLU A 250 -13.33 -12.22 17.21
N ALA A 251 -13.31 -13.27 18.02
CA ALA A 251 -12.11 -14.08 18.20
C ALA A 251 -11.64 -14.70 16.87
N GLY A 252 -10.33 -14.75 16.66
CA GLY A 252 -9.71 -15.23 15.43
C GLY A 252 -9.15 -14.09 14.58
N GLN A 253 -9.26 -14.19 13.25
CA GLN A 253 -8.58 -13.29 12.32
C GLN A 253 -8.95 -11.81 12.49
N GLU A 254 -10.21 -11.51 12.83
CA GLU A 254 -10.65 -10.13 13.06
C GLU A 254 -9.89 -9.50 14.22
N ARG A 255 -9.88 -10.20 15.37
CA ARG A 255 -9.18 -9.73 16.58
C ARG A 255 -7.68 -9.63 16.35
N ASP A 256 -7.07 -10.62 15.70
CA ASP A 256 -5.67 -10.59 15.31
C ASP A 256 -5.31 -9.37 14.45
N ASN A 257 -6.19 -8.98 13.53
CA ASN A 257 -5.98 -7.78 12.71
C ASN A 257 -6.12 -6.50 13.53
N ALA A 258 -7.08 -6.45 14.46
CA ALA A 258 -7.27 -5.31 15.35
C ALA A 258 -6.07 -5.13 16.31
N GLU A 259 -5.56 -6.22 16.88
CA GLU A 259 -4.34 -6.23 17.70
C GLU A 259 -3.13 -5.69 16.93
N ARG A 260 -2.91 -6.17 15.68
CA ARG A 260 -1.82 -5.69 14.83
C ARG A 260 -1.94 -4.21 14.51
N ALA A 261 -3.16 -3.69 14.36
CA ALA A 261 -3.40 -2.26 14.14
C ALA A 261 -2.87 -1.42 15.33
N ILE A 262 -3.13 -1.84 16.57
CA ILE A 262 -2.60 -1.17 17.77
C ILE A 262 -1.08 -1.27 17.81
N VAL A 263 -0.51 -2.45 17.55
CA VAL A 263 0.95 -2.65 17.53
C VAL A 263 1.62 -1.68 16.56
N LEU A 264 1.07 -1.50 15.35
CA LEU A 264 1.60 -0.57 14.35
C LEU A 264 1.57 0.90 14.83
N VAL A 265 0.55 1.28 15.59
CA VAL A 265 0.48 2.63 16.17
C VAL A 265 1.50 2.80 17.30
N CYS A 266 1.59 1.84 18.22
CA CYS A 266 2.54 1.88 19.34
C CYS A 266 4.00 1.88 18.84
N GLN A 267 4.31 1.15 17.76
CA GLN A 267 5.66 1.12 17.15
C GLN A 267 6.12 2.46 16.54
N ARG A 268 5.24 3.46 16.42
CA ARG A 268 5.65 4.83 16.05
C ARG A 268 6.39 5.56 17.15
N ILE A 269 6.27 5.10 18.40
CA ILE A 269 7.09 5.58 19.51
C ILE A 269 8.53 5.12 19.25
N SER A 270 9.44 6.09 19.14
CA SER A 270 10.84 5.83 18.76
C SER A 270 11.60 5.00 19.79
N ASP A 271 11.28 5.16 21.08
CA ASP A 271 11.86 4.37 22.16
C ASP A 271 11.09 3.06 22.35
N PRO A 272 11.69 1.89 22.02
CA PRO A 272 11.02 0.61 22.16
C PRO A 272 10.56 0.30 23.59
N SER A 273 11.22 0.84 24.62
CA SER A 273 10.86 0.61 26.01
C SER A 273 9.54 1.27 26.40
N LEU A 274 9.14 2.34 25.70
CA LEU A 274 7.93 3.11 25.94
C LEU A 274 6.75 2.69 25.05
N GLN A 275 6.96 1.82 24.06
CA GLN A 275 5.92 1.41 23.12
C GLN A 275 4.71 0.74 23.78
N ALA A 276 4.91 0.09 24.92
CA ALA A 276 3.82 -0.55 25.66
C ALA A 276 3.00 0.42 26.53
N ALA A 277 3.52 1.60 26.85
CA ALA A 277 2.88 2.53 27.77
C ALA A 277 1.44 2.92 27.39
N PRO A 278 1.11 3.24 26.11
CA PRO A 278 -0.27 3.61 25.73
C PRO A 278 -1.29 2.49 25.96
N ILE A 279 -0.92 1.24 25.70
CA ILE A 279 -1.83 0.11 25.90
C ILE A 279 -1.93 -0.27 27.39
N ILE A 280 -0.85 -0.16 28.16
CA ILE A 280 -0.88 -0.37 29.61
C ILE A 280 -1.84 0.64 30.25
N GLU A 281 -1.77 1.90 29.85
CA GLU A 281 -2.67 2.93 30.34
C GLU A 281 -4.13 2.65 29.94
N ALA A 282 -4.37 2.24 28.70
CA ALA A 282 -5.70 1.86 28.21
C ALA A 282 -6.28 0.62 28.90
N MET A 283 -5.44 -0.24 29.46
CA MET A 283 -5.88 -1.44 30.20
C MET A 283 -6.28 -1.16 31.66
N ARG A 284 -5.88 -0.04 32.25
CA ARG A 284 -6.20 0.25 33.67
C ARG A 284 -7.68 0.23 34.02
N PRO A 285 -8.61 0.78 33.22
CA PRO A 285 -10.04 0.75 33.52
C PRO A 285 -10.73 -0.59 33.19
N LEU A 286 -10.02 -1.54 32.57
CA LEU A 286 -10.60 -2.80 32.11
C LEU A 286 -10.79 -3.79 33.28
N ASP A 287 -11.88 -4.56 33.23
CA ASP A 287 -12.05 -5.71 34.10
C ASP A 287 -11.13 -6.88 33.70
N ALA A 288 -11.16 -7.96 34.50
CA ALA A 288 -10.29 -9.11 34.27
C ALA A 288 -10.56 -9.83 32.94
N ALA A 289 -11.83 -9.90 32.50
CA ALA A 289 -12.20 -10.56 31.24
C ALA A 289 -11.75 -9.73 30.04
N GLN A 290 -11.95 -8.43 30.08
CA GLN A 290 -11.48 -7.49 29.07
C GLN A 290 -9.96 -7.47 28.98
N SER A 291 -9.29 -7.45 30.15
CA SER A 291 -7.82 -7.51 30.23
C SER A 291 -7.28 -8.81 29.61
N ALA A 292 -7.96 -9.94 29.80
CA ALA A 292 -7.59 -11.21 29.18
C ALA A 292 -7.65 -11.18 27.65
N ILE A 293 -8.59 -10.40 27.08
CA ILE A 293 -8.70 -10.20 25.64
C ILE A 293 -7.55 -9.33 25.12
N VAL A 294 -7.13 -8.31 25.85
CA VAL A 294 -6.14 -7.32 25.40
C VAL A 294 -4.69 -7.74 25.70
N LEU A 295 -4.44 -8.58 26.71
CA LEU A 295 -3.10 -8.98 27.13
C LEU A 295 -2.24 -9.57 25.98
N PRO A 296 -2.77 -10.38 25.04
CA PRO A 296 -2.00 -10.85 23.90
C PRO A 296 -1.47 -9.71 23.00
N THR A 297 -2.19 -8.58 22.92
CA THR A 297 -1.74 -7.39 22.20
C THR A 297 -0.52 -6.76 22.90
N LEU A 298 -0.56 -6.68 24.24
CA LEU A 298 0.58 -6.23 25.02
C LEU A 298 1.80 -7.13 24.80
N GLY A 299 1.60 -8.45 24.76
CA GLY A 299 2.65 -9.41 24.41
C GLY A 299 3.25 -9.20 23.02
N ARG A 300 2.46 -8.75 22.02
CA ARG A 300 2.94 -8.43 20.66
C ARG A 300 3.78 -7.15 20.60
N ILE A 301 3.57 -6.22 21.53
CA ILE A 301 4.36 -4.98 21.62
C ILE A 301 5.68 -5.28 22.32
N GLY A 302 5.63 -5.99 23.44
CA GLY A 302 6.79 -6.27 24.26
C GLY A 302 7.21 -5.08 25.13
N GLY A 303 8.43 -5.13 25.63
CA GLY A 303 9.00 -4.09 26.50
C GLY A 303 9.03 -4.47 28.00
N PRO A 304 9.85 -3.79 28.82
CA PRO A 304 10.08 -4.19 30.20
C PRO A 304 8.82 -4.15 31.07
N ASP A 305 8.03 -3.07 30.97
CA ASP A 305 6.80 -2.91 31.76
C ASP A 305 5.72 -3.92 31.34
N ALA A 306 5.62 -4.21 30.03
CA ALA A 306 4.74 -5.26 29.51
C ALA A 306 5.13 -6.63 30.07
N LEU A 307 6.43 -6.93 30.20
CA LEU A 307 6.90 -8.20 30.72
C LEU A 307 6.52 -8.42 32.20
N VAL A 308 6.56 -7.35 33.00
CA VAL A 308 6.12 -7.40 34.41
C VAL A 308 4.64 -7.82 34.48
N ILE A 309 3.79 -7.22 33.65
CA ILE A 309 2.35 -7.54 33.63
C ILE A 309 2.11 -8.96 33.13
N VAL A 310 2.77 -9.35 32.03
CA VAL A 310 2.63 -10.70 31.47
C VAL A 310 3.09 -11.77 32.46
N ASN A 311 4.20 -11.53 33.16
CA ASN A 311 4.71 -12.44 34.19
C ASN A 311 3.75 -12.56 35.39
N ALA A 312 3.12 -11.47 35.81
CA ALA A 312 2.10 -11.52 36.85
C ALA A 312 0.91 -12.44 36.45
N TRP A 313 0.54 -12.44 35.19
CA TRP A 313 -0.52 -13.35 34.69
C TRP A 313 -0.06 -14.81 34.60
N ILE A 314 1.19 -15.06 34.17
CA ILE A 314 1.76 -16.43 34.10
C ILE A 314 1.80 -17.09 35.49
N HIS A 315 2.04 -16.30 36.54
CA HIS A 315 2.16 -16.79 37.93
C HIS A 315 0.88 -16.57 38.75
N ASP A 316 -0.25 -16.19 38.14
CA ASP A 316 -1.54 -16.06 38.84
C ASP A 316 -2.04 -17.44 39.31
N ALA A 317 -2.81 -17.49 40.40
CA ALA A 317 -3.40 -18.73 40.88
C ALA A 317 -4.50 -19.32 39.94
N ASN A 318 -5.06 -18.50 39.06
CA ASN A 318 -6.10 -18.89 38.11
C ASN A 318 -5.49 -19.45 36.83
N ALA A 319 -5.78 -20.71 36.52
CA ALA A 319 -5.25 -21.41 35.34
C ALA A 319 -5.60 -20.74 34.00
N ASP A 320 -6.79 -20.11 33.86
CA ASP A 320 -7.17 -19.42 32.65
C ASP A 320 -6.29 -18.17 32.44
N LYS A 321 -6.01 -17.42 33.52
CA LYS A 321 -5.09 -16.30 33.44
C LYS A 321 -3.68 -16.75 33.10
N GLN A 322 -3.18 -17.84 33.71
CA GLN A 322 -1.88 -18.42 33.36
C GLN A 322 -1.79 -18.70 31.85
N GLN A 323 -2.84 -19.34 31.31
CA GLN A 323 -2.86 -19.67 29.88
C GLN A 323 -2.84 -18.42 28.98
N VAL A 324 -3.56 -17.37 29.36
CA VAL A 324 -3.55 -16.08 28.63
C VAL A 324 -2.17 -15.42 28.75
N GLY A 325 -1.55 -15.42 29.93
CA GLY A 325 -0.19 -14.93 30.15
C GLY A 325 0.85 -15.66 29.28
N MET A 326 0.80 -16.99 29.27
CA MET A 326 1.68 -17.82 28.43
C MET A 326 1.48 -17.51 26.93
N ARG A 327 0.23 -17.33 26.49
CA ARG A 327 -0.05 -16.93 25.10
C ARG A 327 0.52 -15.55 24.79
N ALA A 328 0.40 -14.58 25.71
CA ALA A 328 0.99 -13.25 25.54
C ALA A 328 2.52 -13.32 25.45
N LEU A 329 3.19 -14.10 26.31
CA LEU A 329 4.64 -14.32 26.24
C LEU A 329 5.06 -14.97 24.92
N CYS A 330 4.29 -15.93 24.42
CA CYS A 330 4.54 -16.58 23.13
C CYS A 330 4.38 -15.63 21.93
N ASN A 331 3.72 -14.51 22.08
CA ASN A 331 3.64 -13.46 21.05
C ASN A 331 4.81 -12.46 21.07
N TRP A 332 5.70 -12.54 22.06
CA TRP A 332 6.77 -11.56 22.30
C TRP A 332 7.65 -11.34 21.08
N PRO A 333 7.94 -10.08 20.68
CA PRO A 333 8.64 -9.81 19.44
C PRO A 333 10.16 -9.93 19.55
N TYR A 334 10.72 -9.98 20.74
CA TYR A 334 12.16 -9.92 21.00
C TYR A 334 12.69 -11.22 21.62
N ALA A 335 14.00 -11.41 21.52
CA ALA A 335 14.68 -12.58 22.08
C ALA A 335 14.84 -12.56 23.61
N THR A 336 14.55 -11.45 24.28
CA THR A 336 14.70 -11.27 25.73
C THR A 336 13.92 -12.29 26.57
N VAL A 337 12.87 -12.91 26.02
CA VAL A 337 12.04 -13.91 26.72
C VAL A 337 12.48 -15.36 26.47
N VAL A 338 13.58 -15.57 25.76
CA VAL A 338 14.08 -16.92 25.45
C VAL A 338 14.30 -17.78 26.70
N PRO A 339 14.92 -17.29 27.80
CA PRO A 339 15.09 -18.12 29.00
C PRO A 339 13.76 -18.58 29.58
N GLN A 340 12.77 -17.70 29.65
CA GLN A 340 11.43 -18.03 30.17
C GLN A 340 10.68 -19.02 29.26
N LEU A 341 10.82 -18.89 27.92
CA LEU A 341 10.23 -19.83 26.98
C LEU A 341 10.84 -21.24 27.10
N ILE A 342 12.15 -21.36 27.36
CA ILE A 342 12.83 -22.64 27.60
C ILE A 342 12.30 -23.29 28.89
N GLU A 343 12.17 -22.51 29.96
CA GLU A 343 11.61 -22.98 31.23
C GLU A 343 10.17 -23.46 31.07
N LEU A 344 9.32 -22.66 30.40
CA LEU A 344 7.95 -23.04 30.09
C LEU A 344 7.87 -24.30 29.23
N PHE A 345 8.73 -24.44 28.22
CA PHE A 345 8.78 -25.67 27.41
C PHE A 345 9.11 -26.91 28.24
N ALA A 346 10.03 -26.78 29.21
CA ALA A 346 10.44 -27.88 30.06
C ALA A 346 9.36 -28.28 31.09
N THR A 347 8.62 -27.30 31.62
CA THR A 347 7.64 -27.50 32.71
C THR A 347 6.22 -27.73 32.24
N CYS A 348 5.86 -27.33 31.00
CA CYS A 348 4.50 -27.44 30.50
C CYS A 348 4.18 -28.88 30.07
N GLU A 349 3.14 -29.46 30.66
CA GLU A 349 2.67 -30.81 30.32
C GLU A 349 1.68 -30.85 29.15
N GLN A 350 0.95 -29.76 28.92
CA GLN A 350 -0.07 -29.66 27.89
C GLN A 350 0.55 -29.58 26.50
N ALA A 351 0.23 -30.54 25.61
CA ALA A 351 0.81 -30.65 24.29
C ALA A 351 0.60 -29.39 23.41
N ASP A 352 -0.57 -28.79 23.43
CA ASP A 352 -0.90 -27.59 22.64
C ASP A 352 -0.11 -26.36 23.12
N THR A 353 0.00 -26.18 24.44
CA THR A 353 0.78 -25.09 25.03
C THR A 353 2.27 -25.29 24.72
N ARG A 354 2.76 -26.53 24.83
CA ARG A 354 4.15 -26.87 24.51
C ARG A 354 4.48 -26.61 23.04
N ALA A 355 3.56 -26.94 22.12
CA ALA A 355 3.70 -26.63 20.69
C ALA A 355 3.71 -25.11 20.44
N MET A 356 2.87 -24.34 21.14
CA MET A 356 2.85 -22.88 21.06
C MET A 356 4.16 -22.27 21.55
N VAL A 357 4.69 -22.72 22.68
CA VAL A 357 5.98 -22.27 23.24
C VAL A 357 7.13 -22.60 22.30
N LEU A 358 7.18 -23.83 21.74
CA LEU A 358 8.16 -24.20 20.74
C LEU A 358 8.10 -23.31 19.51
N GLY A 359 6.90 -23.00 19.03
CA GLY A 359 6.69 -22.07 17.92
C GLY A 359 7.24 -20.67 18.21
N ALA A 360 7.09 -20.18 19.44
CA ALA A 360 7.66 -18.92 19.89
C ALA A 360 9.20 -18.98 19.94
N LEU A 361 9.78 -20.05 20.51
CA LEU A 361 11.23 -20.27 20.53
C LEU A 361 11.82 -20.27 19.13
N ILE A 362 11.25 -21.03 18.20
CA ILE A 362 11.68 -21.06 16.79
C ILE A 362 11.71 -19.66 16.19
N ARG A 363 10.76 -18.81 16.56
CA ARG A 363 10.64 -17.45 16.04
C ARG A 363 11.67 -16.50 16.62
N VAL A 364 11.91 -16.55 17.94
CA VAL A 364 12.73 -15.54 18.64
C VAL A 364 14.18 -15.96 18.90
N ALA A 365 14.47 -17.27 18.96
CA ALA A 365 15.82 -17.77 19.22
C ALA A 365 16.90 -17.20 18.28
N PRO A 366 16.68 -17.08 16.96
CA PRO A 366 17.68 -16.56 16.03
C PRO A 366 17.73 -15.03 15.96
N LEU A 367 16.86 -14.30 16.68
CA LEU A 367 16.85 -12.84 16.64
C LEU A 367 18.10 -12.26 17.31
N ALA A 368 18.53 -11.10 16.79
CA ALA A 368 19.66 -10.37 17.35
C ALA A 368 19.29 -9.78 18.73
N ASP A 369 20.18 -9.96 19.68
CA ASP A 369 20.18 -9.37 21.01
C ASP A 369 21.64 -9.26 21.48
N GLU A 370 21.89 -9.23 22.79
CA GLU A 370 23.24 -9.19 23.37
C GLU A 370 24.06 -10.47 23.14
N ARG A 371 23.39 -11.59 22.76
CA ARG A 371 24.07 -12.87 22.48
C ARG A 371 24.85 -12.79 21.17
N SER A 372 26.01 -13.43 21.17
CA SER A 372 26.81 -13.62 19.95
C SER A 372 26.07 -14.49 18.92
N ASN A 373 26.50 -14.43 17.66
CA ASN A 373 25.98 -15.29 16.61
C ASN A 373 26.18 -16.79 16.91
N VAL A 374 27.27 -17.14 17.60
CA VAL A 374 27.56 -18.52 18.01
C VAL A 374 26.53 -18.99 19.03
N GLU A 375 26.26 -18.22 20.06
CA GLU A 375 25.25 -18.53 21.08
C GLU A 375 23.84 -18.64 20.49
N ARG A 376 23.47 -17.74 19.58
CA ARG A 376 22.18 -17.81 18.87
C ARG A 376 22.05 -19.05 18.01
N LEU A 377 23.12 -19.46 17.32
CA LEU A 377 23.13 -20.66 16.51
C LEU A 377 23.05 -21.92 17.39
N GLU A 378 23.74 -21.93 18.52
CA GLU A 378 23.70 -23.05 19.47
C GLU A 378 22.30 -23.20 20.07
N LEU A 379 21.66 -22.09 20.45
CA LEU A 379 20.27 -22.11 20.89
C LEU A 379 19.31 -22.62 19.82
N LEU A 380 19.54 -22.25 18.56
CA LEU A 380 18.74 -22.75 17.44
C LEU A 380 18.90 -24.25 17.24
N LYS A 381 20.11 -24.81 17.45
CA LYS A 381 20.36 -26.26 17.44
C LYS A 381 19.64 -26.96 18.60
N GLN A 382 19.67 -26.36 19.81
CA GLN A 382 18.90 -26.86 20.94
C GLN A 382 17.39 -26.87 20.65
N THR A 383 16.88 -25.78 20.06
CA THR A 383 15.48 -25.69 19.62
C THR A 383 15.13 -26.75 18.59
N LEU A 384 16.03 -27.05 17.66
CA LEU A 384 15.86 -28.14 16.68
C LEU A 384 15.75 -29.51 17.35
N ALA A 385 16.53 -29.76 18.39
CA ALA A 385 16.46 -31.01 19.15
C ALA A 385 15.14 -31.19 19.92
N MET A 386 14.44 -30.08 20.21
CA MET A 386 13.10 -30.11 20.83
C MET A 386 11.99 -30.44 19.81
N CYS A 387 12.25 -30.34 18.51
CA CYS A 387 11.25 -30.52 17.46
C CYS A 387 10.95 -32.01 17.24
N GLN A 388 9.69 -32.40 17.42
CA GLN A 388 9.20 -33.75 17.13
C GLN A 388 8.55 -33.84 15.75
N ARG A 389 8.03 -32.73 15.20
CA ARG A 389 7.36 -32.69 13.90
C ARG A 389 8.30 -32.13 12.83
N ASP A 390 8.22 -32.68 11.64
CA ASP A 390 9.01 -32.24 10.49
C ASP A 390 8.72 -30.79 10.10
N GLU A 391 7.48 -30.32 10.31
CA GLU A 391 7.12 -28.93 10.06
C GLU A 391 7.91 -27.99 10.96
N ASP A 392 8.05 -28.29 12.25
CA ASP A 392 8.81 -27.46 13.19
C ASP A 392 10.30 -27.51 12.88
N ARG A 393 10.85 -28.68 12.50
CA ARG A 393 12.23 -28.82 12.02
C ARG A 393 12.49 -27.94 10.80
N ASN A 394 11.59 -27.97 9.82
CA ASN A 394 11.67 -27.13 8.63
C ASN A 394 11.64 -25.63 8.97
N ARG A 395 10.81 -25.23 9.95
CA ARG A 395 10.76 -23.85 10.43
C ARG A 395 12.08 -23.41 11.09
N VAL A 396 12.70 -24.26 11.90
CA VAL A 396 14.02 -23.99 12.48
C VAL A 396 15.09 -23.78 11.40
N ILE A 397 15.15 -24.68 10.41
CA ILE A 397 16.08 -24.62 9.28
C ILE A 397 15.87 -23.32 8.48
N GLU A 398 14.61 -22.94 8.22
CA GLU A 398 14.29 -21.69 7.56
C GLU A 398 14.70 -20.46 8.38
N ARG A 399 14.53 -20.50 9.70
CA ARG A 399 14.88 -19.38 10.60
C ARG A 399 16.39 -19.23 10.77
N ALA A 400 17.20 -20.28 10.55
CA ALA A 400 18.65 -20.22 10.65
C ALA A 400 19.28 -19.11 9.78
N ARG A 401 18.70 -18.80 8.62
CA ARG A 401 19.16 -17.72 7.73
C ARG A 401 19.21 -16.34 8.36
N ALA A 402 18.55 -16.12 9.51
CA ALA A 402 18.62 -14.87 10.25
C ALA A 402 20.00 -14.67 10.94
N ILE A 403 20.77 -15.75 11.11
CA ILE A 403 22.11 -15.73 11.68
C ILE A 403 23.11 -15.81 10.52
N ARG A 404 23.62 -14.67 10.10
CA ARG A 404 24.42 -14.51 8.87
C ARG A 404 25.90 -14.81 9.16
N THR A 405 26.24 -16.10 9.28
CA THR A 405 27.61 -16.55 9.53
C THR A 405 27.95 -17.77 8.68
N ILE A 406 29.25 -18.06 8.56
CA ILE A 406 29.72 -19.26 7.86
C ILE A 406 29.39 -20.54 8.64
N GLU A 407 29.32 -20.46 9.96
CA GLU A 407 28.91 -21.56 10.85
C GLU A 407 27.46 -21.95 10.57
N THR A 408 26.59 -20.98 10.24
CA THR A 408 25.21 -21.24 9.85
C THR A 408 25.13 -21.97 8.51
N LEU A 409 25.98 -21.59 7.53
CA LEU A 409 26.08 -22.36 6.28
C LEU A 409 26.45 -23.81 6.56
N ARG A 410 27.50 -24.03 7.37
CA ARG A 410 27.97 -25.38 7.75
C ARG A 410 26.89 -26.16 8.50
N PHE A 411 26.10 -25.50 9.35
CA PHE A 411 24.96 -26.10 10.03
C PHE A 411 23.86 -26.54 9.07
N LEU A 412 23.58 -25.77 8.01
CA LEU A 412 22.51 -26.05 7.04
C LEU A 412 22.86 -27.17 6.07
N LEU A 413 24.14 -27.37 5.72
CA LEU A 413 24.57 -28.30 4.68
C LEU A 413 24.09 -29.76 4.90
N PRO A 414 24.15 -30.36 6.09
CA PRO A 414 23.68 -31.74 6.31
C PRO A 414 22.19 -31.92 5.99
N PHE A 415 21.36 -30.90 6.16
CA PHE A 415 19.92 -30.96 5.94
C PHE A 415 19.52 -30.97 4.46
N THR A 416 20.45 -30.69 3.56
CA THR A 416 20.22 -30.83 2.11
C THR A 416 20.13 -32.28 1.67
N ALA A 417 20.66 -33.24 2.44
CA ALA A 417 20.61 -34.64 2.14
C ALA A 417 19.31 -35.36 2.57
N ASP A 418 18.54 -34.73 3.47
CA ASP A 418 17.26 -35.25 3.97
C ASP A 418 16.11 -34.72 3.08
N PRO A 419 15.36 -35.60 2.38
CA PRO A 419 14.26 -35.20 1.49
C PRO A 419 13.19 -34.31 2.15
N VAL A 420 12.99 -34.43 3.47
CA VAL A 420 12.00 -33.64 4.22
C VAL A 420 12.46 -32.20 4.42
N THR A 421 13.75 -31.98 4.60
CA THR A 421 14.33 -30.69 4.93
C THR A 421 15.10 -30.02 3.78
N ALA A 422 15.40 -30.78 2.72
CA ALA A 422 16.29 -30.38 1.64
C ALA A 422 15.92 -29.03 0.99
N GLU A 423 14.66 -28.85 0.61
CA GLU A 423 14.24 -27.60 -0.04
C GLU A 423 14.35 -26.38 0.90
N LYS A 424 14.04 -26.53 2.18
CA LYS A 424 14.17 -25.47 3.17
C LYS A 424 15.63 -25.14 3.45
N ALA A 425 16.50 -26.15 3.49
CA ALA A 425 17.94 -25.97 3.64
C ALA A 425 18.53 -25.27 2.40
N CYS A 426 18.19 -25.71 1.19
CA CYS A 426 18.60 -25.09 -0.06
C CYS A 426 18.17 -23.60 -0.13
N SER A 427 16.91 -23.30 0.18
CA SER A 427 16.42 -21.92 0.22
C SER A 427 17.19 -21.05 1.24
N SER A 428 17.48 -21.60 2.42
CA SER A 428 18.21 -20.87 3.47
C SER A 428 19.69 -20.64 3.10
N ILE A 429 20.33 -21.61 2.42
CA ILE A 429 21.71 -21.49 1.89
C ILE A 429 21.76 -20.37 0.83
N VAL A 430 20.81 -20.37 -0.10
CA VAL A 430 20.72 -19.33 -1.14
C VAL A 430 20.49 -17.95 -0.53
N GLU A 431 19.71 -17.85 0.53
CA GLU A 431 19.49 -16.59 1.24
C GLU A 431 20.76 -16.09 1.94
N LEU A 432 21.56 -16.97 2.57
CA LEU A 432 22.87 -16.62 3.11
C LEU A 432 23.84 -16.16 2.00
N ALA A 433 23.83 -16.84 0.84
CA ALA A 433 24.67 -16.51 -0.30
C ALA A 433 24.34 -15.14 -0.93
N HIS A 434 23.13 -14.60 -0.67
CA HIS A 434 22.76 -13.24 -1.09
C HIS A 434 23.68 -12.18 -0.48
N TYR A 435 24.15 -12.38 0.75
CA TYR A 435 25.00 -11.43 1.45
C TYR A 435 26.45 -11.54 0.94
N ARG A 436 26.84 -10.58 0.12
CA ARG A 436 28.17 -10.56 -0.53
C ARG A 436 29.29 -10.53 0.51
N ASP A 437 29.12 -9.74 1.57
CA ASP A 437 30.11 -9.62 2.64
C ASP A 437 30.37 -10.94 3.39
N LEU A 438 29.39 -11.84 3.42
CA LEU A 438 29.53 -13.17 3.95
C LEU A 438 30.08 -14.14 2.88
N ARG A 439 29.58 -14.07 1.65
CA ARG A 439 29.90 -15.00 0.57
C ARG A 439 31.32 -14.85 0.06
N GLU A 440 31.78 -13.63 -0.24
CA GLU A 440 33.07 -13.43 -0.90
C GLU A 440 34.27 -13.88 -0.07
N PRO A 441 34.37 -13.60 1.26
CA PRO A 441 35.44 -14.15 2.10
C PRO A 441 35.42 -15.66 2.21
N ASN A 442 34.26 -16.30 2.02
CA ASN A 442 34.06 -17.74 2.15
C ASN A 442 33.69 -18.42 0.82
N LYS A 443 34.17 -17.85 -0.30
CA LYS A 443 33.74 -18.20 -1.65
C LYS A 443 33.81 -19.71 -1.94
N ALA A 444 34.88 -20.39 -1.55
CA ALA A 444 35.05 -21.81 -1.82
C ALA A 444 34.01 -22.70 -1.11
N GLU A 445 33.55 -22.30 0.08
CA GLU A 445 32.50 -23.05 0.81
C GLU A 445 31.12 -22.74 0.22
N PHE A 446 30.84 -21.48 -0.13
CA PHE A 446 29.60 -21.12 -0.80
C PHE A 446 29.48 -21.71 -2.20
N ASP A 447 30.55 -21.76 -3.01
CA ASP A 447 30.51 -22.37 -4.32
C ASP A 447 30.12 -23.86 -4.23
N ARG A 448 30.70 -24.60 -3.29
CA ARG A 448 30.32 -26.02 -3.02
C ARG A 448 28.88 -26.15 -2.52
N ALA A 449 28.45 -25.26 -1.64
CA ALA A 449 27.08 -25.26 -1.12
C ALA A 449 26.06 -24.95 -2.23
N LEU A 450 26.37 -24.02 -3.11
CA LEU A 450 25.53 -23.68 -4.26
C LEU A 450 25.49 -24.77 -5.31
N ASP A 451 26.61 -25.52 -5.54
CA ASP A 451 26.59 -26.72 -6.36
C ASP A 451 25.64 -27.77 -5.81
N ASN A 452 25.66 -27.99 -4.50
CA ASN A 452 24.72 -28.86 -3.81
C ASN A 452 23.26 -28.42 -3.99
N VAL A 453 23.00 -27.11 -3.85
CA VAL A 453 21.66 -26.54 -4.12
C VAL A 453 21.21 -26.81 -5.55
N LEU A 454 22.08 -26.60 -6.54
CA LEU A 454 21.76 -26.83 -7.96
C LEU A 454 21.48 -28.32 -8.27
N ALA A 455 22.11 -29.23 -7.53
CA ALA A 455 21.90 -30.66 -7.68
C ALA A 455 20.60 -31.18 -7.05
N ILE A 456 20.14 -30.52 -5.97
CA ILE A 456 19.06 -31.05 -5.10
C ILE A 456 17.75 -30.29 -5.24
N SER A 457 17.80 -28.93 -5.28
CA SER A 457 16.61 -28.11 -5.25
C SER A 457 15.77 -28.25 -6.53
N LYS A 458 14.46 -28.29 -6.34
CA LYS A 458 13.45 -28.26 -7.43
C LYS A 458 12.78 -26.90 -7.56
N ALA A 459 13.07 -25.98 -6.65
CA ALA A 459 12.49 -24.63 -6.64
C ALA A 459 13.19 -23.73 -7.69
N PRO A 460 12.48 -23.24 -8.72
CA PRO A 460 13.08 -22.43 -9.80
C PRO A 460 13.81 -21.20 -9.29
N GLU A 461 13.27 -20.52 -8.27
CA GLU A 461 13.91 -19.34 -7.67
C GLU A 461 15.24 -19.70 -7.00
N SER A 462 15.30 -20.80 -6.25
CA SER A 462 16.55 -21.24 -5.60
C SER A 462 17.63 -21.60 -6.63
N ILE A 463 17.24 -22.27 -7.71
CA ILE A 463 18.15 -22.65 -8.81
C ILE A 463 18.67 -21.40 -9.53
N GLU A 464 17.79 -20.45 -9.89
CA GLU A 464 18.18 -19.20 -10.55
C GLU A 464 19.14 -18.40 -9.68
N ARG A 465 18.81 -18.20 -8.40
CA ARG A 465 19.65 -17.46 -7.46
C ARG A 465 21.00 -18.11 -7.26
N ALA A 466 21.05 -19.43 -7.06
CA ALA A 466 22.29 -20.19 -6.91
C ALA A 466 23.21 -20.02 -8.13
N THR A 467 22.64 -20.14 -9.34
CA THR A 467 23.36 -19.94 -10.61
C THR A 467 23.96 -18.54 -10.70
N ARG A 468 23.17 -17.50 -10.40
CA ARG A 468 23.65 -16.11 -10.44
C ARG A 468 24.77 -15.85 -9.44
N TYR A 469 24.62 -16.32 -8.19
CA TYR A 469 25.64 -16.12 -7.15
C TYR A 469 26.95 -16.83 -7.45
N LYS A 470 26.92 -18.03 -8.02
CA LYS A 470 28.13 -18.71 -8.53
C LYS A 470 28.84 -17.91 -9.61
N ASN A 471 28.10 -17.24 -10.49
CA ASN A 471 28.63 -16.40 -11.56
C ASN A 471 29.01 -14.98 -11.09
N GLY A 472 29.02 -14.72 -9.78
CA GLY A 472 29.34 -13.40 -9.21
C GLY A 472 28.28 -12.34 -9.46
N GLN A 473 27.11 -12.72 -9.96
CA GLN A 473 25.98 -11.82 -10.26
C GLN A 473 25.15 -11.57 -9.00
N THR A 474 24.39 -10.45 -9.03
CA THR A 474 23.36 -10.14 -8.04
C THR A 474 22.00 -10.68 -8.50
N TRP A 475 21.08 -10.85 -7.55
CA TRP A 475 19.69 -11.16 -7.83
C TRP A 475 18.79 -10.14 -7.16
N GLU A 476 17.82 -9.62 -7.90
CA GLU A 476 16.80 -8.73 -7.38
C GLU A 476 15.44 -9.43 -7.47
N ARG A 477 14.67 -9.33 -6.40
CA ARG A 477 13.33 -9.91 -6.40
C ARG A 477 12.48 -9.27 -7.49
N PRO A 478 11.84 -10.05 -8.38
CA PRO A 478 10.92 -9.51 -9.37
C PRO A 478 9.83 -8.69 -8.68
N LYS A 479 9.58 -7.47 -9.19
CA LYS A 479 8.45 -6.67 -8.71
C LYS A 479 7.16 -7.41 -9.01
N PRO A 480 6.19 -7.46 -8.08
CA PRO A 480 4.89 -8.02 -8.38
C PRO A 480 4.29 -7.30 -9.58
N LYS A 481 3.78 -8.07 -10.54
CA LYS A 481 3.02 -7.50 -11.65
C LYS A 481 1.81 -6.78 -11.06
N ARG A 482 1.74 -5.47 -11.32
CA ARG A 482 0.60 -4.63 -10.92
C ARG A 482 -0.63 -4.98 -11.74
#